data_103db773fdbb9381fa365afaa2ba0b57
#
_entry.id   103db773fdbb9381fa365afaa2ba0b57
#
_cell.length_a   1.000
_cell.length_b   1.000
_cell.length_c   1.000
_cell.angle_alpha   90.00
_cell.angle_beta   90.00
_cell.angle_gamma   90.00
#
_symmetry.space_group_name_H-M   'P 1'
#
loop_
_entity.id
_entity.type
_entity.pdbx_description
1 polymer ?
#
loop_
_entity_poly.entity_id
_entity_poly.type
_entity_poly.pdbx_seq_one_letter_code
_entity_poly.pdbx_strand_id
1 'polypeptide(L)'
;LVVEEAHRYIKSGEDIDLIGYNIFDRIAKEGRKYGILLTLISQRPVELSETVMSQCANFLIFKTTHPRDIEYISKMVPNITEEIVEKQKALQPGYCLCFGFAFKVPLIIKVALPNPVPSSANCDVLKTWTINQ
;
A
#
# COMPACT_ATOMS: atom_id res chain seq x y z
N LEU A 1 -11.66 -8.18 -1.84
CA LEU A 1 -11.62 -6.89 -2.55
C LEU A 1 -10.19 -6.36 -2.52
N VAL A 2 -9.58 -6.19 -3.69
CA VAL A 2 -8.27 -5.57 -3.85
C VAL A 2 -8.49 -4.21 -4.52
N VAL A 3 -7.90 -3.15 -3.95
CA VAL A 3 -7.98 -1.79 -4.47
C VAL A 3 -6.56 -1.31 -4.75
N GLU A 4 -6.21 -1.20 -6.03
CA GLU A 4 -4.95 -0.64 -6.50
C GLU A 4 -5.05 0.88 -6.60
N GLU A 5 -3.91 1.58 -6.41
CA GLU A 5 -3.85 3.05 -6.36
C GLU A 5 -4.90 3.64 -5.40
N ALA A 6 -5.05 2.98 -4.23
CA ALA A 6 -6.13 3.22 -3.27
C ALA A 6 -6.26 4.71 -2.85
N HIS A 7 -5.16 5.48 -2.88
CA HIS A 7 -5.17 6.91 -2.59
C HIS A 7 -6.04 7.74 -3.57
N ARG A 8 -6.41 7.18 -4.72
CA ARG A 8 -7.33 7.85 -5.67
C ARG A 8 -8.79 7.76 -5.24
N TYR A 9 -9.14 6.75 -4.45
CA TYR A 9 -10.53 6.41 -4.11
C TYR A 9 -10.82 6.55 -2.61
N ILE A 10 -9.78 6.50 -1.77
CA ILE A 10 -9.89 6.42 -0.32
C ILE A 10 -9.13 7.59 0.28
N LYS A 11 -9.60 8.81 0.01
CA LYS A 11 -8.98 10.03 0.50
C LYS A 11 -9.51 10.43 1.87
N SER A 12 -8.70 11.16 2.61
CA SER A 12 -9.13 11.81 3.85
C SER A 12 -9.99 13.03 3.51
N GLY A 13 -11.25 13.03 3.92
CA GLY A 13 -12.12 14.23 3.90
C GLY A 13 -12.87 14.55 2.61
N GLU A 14 -12.61 13.85 1.51
CA GLU A 14 -13.35 14.01 0.25
C GLU A 14 -14.28 12.80 0.03
N ASP A 15 -15.44 12.96 -0.58
CA ASP A 15 -16.45 11.93 -0.94
C ASP A 15 -17.63 11.72 0.02
N ILE A 16 -17.90 12.67 0.93
CA ILE A 16 -19.09 12.58 1.80
C ILE A 16 -20.35 13.13 1.10
N ASP A 17 -20.19 13.90 0.02
CA ASP A 17 -21.26 14.76 -0.48
C ASP A 17 -22.44 14.06 -1.17
N LEU A 18 -22.28 12.87 -1.71
CA LEU A 18 -23.36 12.18 -2.44
C LEU A 18 -24.09 11.10 -1.63
N ILE A 19 -23.40 10.43 -0.70
CA ILE A 19 -23.94 9.27 0.03
C ILE A 19 -23.88 9.48 1.55
N GLY A 20 -23.28 10.59 2.03
CA GLY A 20 -23.14 10.89 3.46
C GLY A 20 -22.08 10.06 4.20
N TYR A 21 -21.35 9.18 3.54
CA TYR A 21 -20.25 8.41 4.10
C TYR A 21 -19.32 7.84 3.02
N ASN A 22 -18.05 7.63 3.37
CA ASN A 22 -17.12 6.93 2.49
C ASN A 22 -17.38 5.42 2.54
N ILE A 23 -17.71 4.81 1.41
CA ILE A 23 -18.02 3.38 1.30
C ILE A 23 -16.86 2.50 1.78
N PHE A 24 -15.61 2.92 1.55
CA PHE A 24 -14.43 2.17 1.97
C PHE A 24 -14.22 2.22 3.48
N ASP A 25 -14.54 3.33 4.14
CA ASP A 25 -14.54 3.44 5.60
C ASP A 25 -15.51 2.43 6.21
N ARG A 26 -16.69 2.29 5.62
CA ARG A 26 -17.68 1.30 6.05
C ARG A 26 -17.21 -0.13 5.79
N ILE A 27 -16.66 -0.41 4.61
CA ILE A 27 -16.10 -1.73 4.29
C ILE A 27 -14.97 -2.08 5.26
N ALA A 28 -14.09 -1.14 5.58
CA ALA A 28 -12.98 -1.36 6.51
C ALA A 28 -13.48 -1.70 7.93
N LYS A 29 -14.51 -0.98 8.41
CA LYS A 29 -15.08 -1.19 9.75
C LYS A 29 -15.94 -2.44 9.87
N GLU A 30 -16.75 -2.73 8.86
CA GLU A 30 -17.84 -3.72 8.95
C GLU A 30 -17.65 -4.93 8.04
N GLY A 31 -16.81 -4.82 7.01
CA GLY A 31 -16.67 -5.83 5.95
C GLY A 31 -16.36 -7.24 6.46
N ARG A 32 -15.60 -7.34 7.56
CA ARG A 32 -15.32 -8.62 8.23
C ARG A 32 -16.58 -9.41 8.59
N LYS A 33 -17.66 -8.73 9.00
CA LYS A 33 -18.94 -9.38 9.34
C LYS A 33 -19.58 -10.06 8.13
N TYR A 34 -19.25 -9.61 6.94
CA TYR A 34 -19.76 -10.09 5.67
C TYR A 34 -18.73 -10.94 4.90
N GLY A 35 -17.64 -11.34 5.55
CA GLY A 35 -16.59 -12.14 4.92
C GLY A 35 -15.76 -11.37 3.89
N ILE A 36 -15.71 -10.03 3.94
CA ILE A 36 -14.92 -9.22 3.03
C ILE A 36 -13.49 -9.09 3.58
N LEU A 37 -12.52 -9.57 2.81
CA LEU A 37 -11.11 -9.25 2.97
C LEU A 37 -10.79 -8.04 2.10
N LEU A 38 -10.34 -6.93 2.71
CA LEU A 38 -9.93 -5.71 2.03
C LEU A 38 -8.39 -5.65 1.96
N THR A 39 -7.87 -5.52 0.75
CA THR A 39 -6.44 -5.30 0.48
C THR A 39 -6.30 -3.98 -0.24
N LEU A 40 -5.47 -3.09 0.30
CA LEU A 40 -5.18 -1.78 -0.27
C LEU A 40 -3.75 -1.74 -0.78
N ILE A 41 -3.56 -1.24 -1.98
CA ILE A 41 -2.25 -1.02 -2.59
C ILE A 41 -2.14 0.45 -2.93
N SER A 42 -1.14 1.13 -2.39
CA SER A 42 -0.93 2.57 -2.61
C SER A 42 0.55 2.91 -2.61
N GLN A 43 0.91 3.86 -3.45
CA GLN A 43 2.25 4.48 -3.46
C GLN A 43 2.30 5.72 -2.54
N ARG A 44 1.14 6.17 -2.03
CA ARG A 44 0.99 7.39 -1.23
C ARG A 44 0.19 7.12 0.04
N PRO A 45 0.77 6.45 1.03
CA PRO A 45 0.07 6.08 2.24
C PRO A 45 -0.46 7.29 3.03
N VAL A 46 0.24 8.42 2.98
CA VAL A 46 -0.17 9.66 3.68
C VAL A 46 -1.48 10.27 3.14
N GLU A 47 -1.89 9.93 1.91
CA GLU A 47 -3.13 10.43 1.30
C GLU A 47 -4.35 9.55 1.62
N LEU A 48 -4.12 8.37 2.21
CA LEU A 48 -5.20 7.44 2.56
C LEU A 48 -5.99 7.91 3.79
N SER A 49 -7.28 7.58 3.83
CA SER A 49 -8.13 7.80 5.00
C SER A 49 -7.53 7.18 6.26
N GLU A 50 -7.35 7.99 7.30
CA GLU A 50 -6.88 7.50 8.62
C GLU A 50 -7.84 6.46 9.20
N THR A 51 -9.13 6.60 8.94
CA THR A 51 -10.14 5.64 9.35
C THR A 51 -9.87 4.27 8.76
N VAL A 52 -9.64 4.20 7.45
CA VAL A 52 -9.35 2.94 6.76
C VAL A 52 -8.02 2.36 7.21
N MET A 53 -6.99 3.21 7.30
CA MET A 53 -5.66 2.78 7.73
C MET A 53 -5.65 2.20 9.16
N SER A 54 -6.42 2.78 10.07
CA SER A 54 -6.56 2.27 11.46
C SER A 54 -7.25 0.91 11.55
N GLN A 55 -8.01 0.52 10.53
CA GLN A 55 -8.68 -0.78 10.46
C GLN A 55 -7.84 -1.86 9.75
N CYS A 56 -6.74 -1.48 9.13
CA CYS A 56 -5.82 -2.45 8.52
C CYS A 56 -5.11 -3.27 9.60
N ALA A 57 -5.22 -4.59 9.49
CA ALA A 57 -4.64 -5.52 10.46
C ALA A 57 -3.15 -5.78 10.23
N ASN A 58 -2.70 -5.73 8.98
CA ASN A 58 -1.33 -6.03 8.59
C ASN A 58 -0.86 -5.08 7.51
N PHE A 59 0.44 -4.81 7.52
CA PHE A 59 1.11 -3.88 6.61
C PHE A 59 2.34 -4.52 5.99
N LEU A 60 2.49 -4.33 4.68
CA LEU A 60 3.67 -4.67 3.91
C LEU A 60 4.16 -3.42 3.22
N ILE A 61 5.29 -2.87 3.66
CA ILE A 61 5.82 -1.60 3.19
C ILE A 61 7.09 -1.85 2.40
N PHE A 62 7.00 -1.68 1.10
CA PHE A 62 8.14 -1.71 0.20
C PHE A 62 8.94 -0.42 0.31
N LYS A 63 10.05 -0.34 -0.41
CA LYS A 63 10.90 0.86 -0.40
C LYS A 63 10.10 2.13 -0.67
N THR A 64 10.19 3.08 0.25
CA THR A 64 9.74 4.47 0.03
C THR A 64 10.84 5.43 0.41
N THR A 65 10.93 6.55 -0.32
CA THR A 65 11.97 7.56 -0.13
C THR A 65 11.39 8.94 0.16
N HIS A 66 10.07 9.10 0.00
CA HIS A 66 9.43 10.39 0.23
C HIS A 66 9.36 10.71 1.74
N PRO A 67 9.86 11.86 2.20
CA PRO A 67 9.99 12.16 3.64
C PRO A 67 8.67 12.08 4.43
N ARG A 68 7.56 12.60 3.86
CA ARG A 68 6.25 12.57 4.52
C ARG A 68 5.72 11.14 4.71
N ASP A 69 5.94 10.27 3.72
CA ASP A 69 5.52 8.87 3.81
C ASP A 69 6.36 8.11 4.83
N ILE A 70 7.67 8.39 4.90
CA ILE A 70 8.57 7.82 5.91
C ILE A 70 8.13 8.24 7.31
N GLU A 71 7.86 9.52 7.53
CA GLU A 71 7.37 10.02 8.82
C GLU A 71 6.03 9.37 9.21
N TYR A 72 5.11 9.26 8.26
CA TYR A 72 3.82 8.62 8.47
C TYR A 72 3.96 7.14 8.85
N ILE A 73 4.78 6.39 8.10
CA ILE A 73 5.09 4.99 8.37
C ILE A 73 5.75 4.84 9.76
N SER A 74 6.69 5.71 10.10
CA SER A 74 7.37 5.68 11.39
C SER A 74 6.41 5.83 12.58
N LYS A 75 5.32 6.57 12.41
CA LYS A 75 4.27 6.71 13.44
C LYS A 75 3.37 5.48 13.54
N MET A 76 3.28 4.68 12.46
CA MET A 76 2.41 3.51 12.41
C MET A 76 3.08 2.23 12.93
N VAL A 77 4.39 2.10 12.75
CA VAL A 77 5.12 0.87 13.13
C VAL A 77 5.35 0.84 14.64
N PRO A 78 4.84 -0.18 15.35
CA PRO A 78 5.08 -0.31 16.78
C PRO A 78 6.56 -0.49 17.09
N ASN A 79 7.06 0.25 18.11
CA ASN A 79 8.44 0.14 18.58
C ASN A 79 9.51 0.28 17.48
N ILE A 80 9.26 1.15 16.51
CA ILE A 80 10.21 1.41 15.45
C ILE A 80 11.48 2.05 16.01
N THR A 81 12.63 1.56 15.54
CA THR A 81 13.93 2.14 15.83
C THR A 81 14.45 2.92 14.61
N GLU A 82 15.33 3.88 14.83
CA GLU A 82 15.99 4.61 13.74
C GLU A 82 16.67 3.67 12.74
N GLU A 83 17.25 2.58 13.25
CA GLU A 83 17.86 1.54 12.40
C GLU A 83 16.85 0.90 11.42
N ILE A 84 15.64 0.61 11.87
CA ILE A 84 14.59 0.06 10.99
C ILE A 84 14.16 1.08 9.94
N VAL A 85 14.07 2.36 10.31
CA VAL A 85 13.75 3.44 9.37
C VAL A 85 14.83 3.57 8.28
N GLU A 86 16.10 3.54 8.66
CA GLU A 86 17.20 3.61 7.70
C GLU A 86 17.25 2.38 6.79
N LYS A 87 17.06 1.18 7.35
CA LYS A 87 16.93 -0.04 6.55
C LYS A 87 15.76 0.02 5.57
N GLN A 88 14.63 0.58 5.98
CA GLN A 88 13.45 0.72 5.12
C GLN A 88 13.73 1.64 3.92
N LYS A 89 14.45 2.75 4.10
CA LYS A 89 14.89 3.64 3.01
C LYS A 89 15.86 2.94 2.04
N ALA A 90 16.65 2.00 2.53
CA ALA A 90 17.68 1.28 1.78
C ALA A 90 17.18 -0.06 1.20
N LEU A 91 15.89 -0.41 1.36
CA LEU A 91 15.34 -1.66 0.86
C LEU A 91 15.60 -1.84 -0.64
N GLN A 92 16.01 -3.06 -1.00
CA GLN A 92 16.13 -3.47 -2.40
C GLN A 92 14.77 -3.92 -2.97
N PRO A 93 14.60 -3.94 -4.29
CA PRO A 93 13.41 -4.50 -4.92
C PRO A 93 13.11 -5.91 -4.41
N GLY A 94 11.83 -6.18 -4.14
CA GLY A 94 11.38 -7.46 -3.61
C GLY A 94 11.52 -7.63 -2.09
N TYR A 95 12.05 -6.64 -1.37
CA TYR A 95 12.05 -6.63 0.10
C TYR A 95 10.99 -5.67 0.63
N CYS A 96 10.37 -6.04 1.76
CA CYS A 96 9.42 -5.18 2.46
C CYS A 96 9.55 -5.30 3.96
N LEU A 97 9.20 -4.21 4.66
CA LEU A 97 8.96 -4.17 6.10
C LEU A 97 7.54 -4.65 6.36
N CYS A 98 7.40 -5.67 7.22
CA CYS A 98 6.11 -6.25 7.59
C CYS A 98 5.84 -6.04 9.07
N PHE A 99 4.62 -5.66 9.41
CA PHE A 99 4.14 -5.57 10.79
C PHE A 99 2.61 -5.69 10.85
N GLY A 100 2.08 -5.91 12.03
CA GLY A 100 0.64 -6.09 12.28
C GLY A 100 0.34 -7.40 12.98
N PHE A 101 -0.92 -7.82 12.99
CA PHE A 101 -1.35 -8.98 13.79
C PHE A 101 -0.77 -10.32 13.32
N ALA A 102 -0.39 -10.43 12.06
CA ALA A 102 0.27 -11.63 11.54
C ALA A 102 1.74 -11.76 11.95
N PHE A 103 2.33 -10.70 12.50
CA PHE A 103 3.75 -10.63 12.80
C PHE A 103 3.97 -10.32 14.28
N LYS A 104 4.76 -11.13 14.98
CA LYS A 104 5.06 -10.91 16.42
C LYS A 104 5.87 -9.62 16.65
N VAL A 105 6.72 -9.27 15.71
CA VAL A 105 7.56 -8.07 15.71
C VAL A 105 7.67 -7.53 14.28
N PRO A 106 7.93 -6.24 14.09
CA PRO A 106 8.28 -5.71 12.77
C PRO A 106 9.51 -6.41 12.21
N LEU A 107 9.45 -6.87 10.96
CA LEU A 107 10.56 -7.59 10.33
C LEU A 107 10.64 -7.28 8.83
N ILE A 108 11.86 -7.37 8.29
CA ILE A 108 12.10 -7.22 6.86
C ILE A 108 12.15 -8.61 6.24
N ILE A 109 11.34 -8.83 5.21
CA ILE A 109 11.28 -10.08 4.46
C ILE A 109 11.55 -9.85 2.98
N LYS A 110 12.04 -10.90 2.32
CA LYS A 110 12.11 -10.98 0.86
C LYS A 110 10.87 -11.68 0.35
N VAL A 111 10.13 -11.02 -0.54
CA VAL A 111 8.96 -11.61 -1.18
C VAL A 111 9.40 -12.50 -2.33
N ALA A 112 8.86 -13.71 -2.39
CA ALA A 112 9.11 -14.61 -3.52
C ALA A 112 8.45 -14.07 -4.80
N LEU A 113 9.12 -14.25 -5.93
CA LEU A 113 8.50 -13.96 -7.21
C LEU A 113 7.36 -14.94 -7.48
N PRO A 114 6.26 -14.50 -8.08
CA PRO A 114 5.17 -15.40 -8.47
C PRO A 114 5.63 -16.35 -9.58
N ASN A 115 5.00 -17.53 -9.64
CA ASN A 115 5.22 -18.50 -10.71
C ASN A 115 3.87 -18.81 -11.37
N PRO A 116 3.67 -18.50 -12.66
CA PRO A 116 4.65 -17.91 -13.60
C PRO A 116 4.97 -16.44 -13.29
N VAL A 117 6.17 -16.00 -13.68
CA VAL A 117 6.56 -14.58 -13.58
C VAL A 117 5.70 -13.77 -14.51
N PRO A 118 5.08 -12.65 -14.04
CA PRO A 118 4.30 -11.78 -14.90
C PRO A 118 5.16 -11.25 -16.06
N SER A 119 4.67 -11.41 -17.29
CA SER A 119 5.28 -10.79 -18.44
C SER A 119 4.73 -9.38 -18.60
N SER A 120 5.52 -8.37 -18.27
CA SER A 120 5.24 -6.99 -18.64
C SER A 120 6.20 -6.56 -19.74
N ALA A 121 5.68 -6.34 -20.94
CA ALA A 121 6.43 -5.74 -22.03
C ALA A 121 6.05 -4.28 -22.13
N ASN A 122 7.02 -3.38 -22.02
CA ASN A 122 6.80 -2.00 -22.40
C ASN A 122 6.60 -1.94 -23.92
N CYS A 123 5.56 -1.26 -24.38
CA CYS A 123 5.37 -1.00 -25.79
C CYS A 123 6.57 -0.17 -26.30
N ASP A 124 7.29 -0.68 -27.30
CA ASP A 124 8.34 0.10 -27.96
C ASP A 124 7.67 1.14 -28.87
N VAL A 125 7.44 2.32 -28.29
CA VAL A 125 6.75 3.44 -28.95
C VAL A 125 7.43 3.83 -30.26
N LEU A 126 8.76 3.77 -30.32
CA LEU A 126 9.51 4.12 -31.52
C LEU A 126 9.24 3.14 -32.66
N LYS A 127 9.23 1.83 -32.39
CA LYS A 127 8.88 0.82 -33.39
C LYS A 127 7.44 0.94 -33.83
N THR A 128 6.52 1.24 -32.96
CA THR A 128 5.10 1.35 -33.28
C THR A 128 4.81 2.58 -34.16
N TRP A 129 5.55 3.68 -33.96
CA TRP A 129 5.37 4.92 -34.75
C TRP A 129 6.07 4.90 -36.10
N THR A 130 7.14 4.12 -36.28
CA THR A 130 7.87 4.03 -37.58
C THR A 130 7.23 3.05 -38.57
N ILE A 131 6.25 2.23 -38.18
CA ILE A 131 5.55 1.30 -39.04
C ILE A 131 4.47 1.98 -39.93
N ASN A 132 4.10 3.23 -39.62
CA ASN A 132 3.03 3.98 -40.32
C ASN A 132 3.57 5.15 -41.20
N GLN A 133 4.79 5.08 -41.71
CA GLN A 133 5.32 6.00 -42.75
C GLN A 133 5.57 5.27 -44.03
#